data_8cbdd6e16139ce43b34b8c8ee0981b0f
#
_entry.id   8cbdd6e16139ce43b34b8c8ee0981b0f
#
_cell.length_a   1.000
_cell.length_b   1.000
_cell.length_c   1.000
_cell.angle_alpha   90.00
_cell.angle_beta   90.00
_cell.angle_gamma   90.00
#
_symmetry.space_group_name_H-M   'P 1'
#
loop_
_entity.id
_entity.type
_entity.pdbx_description
1 polymer ?
#
loop_
_entity_poly.entity_id
_entity_poly.type
_entity_poly.pdbx_seq_one_letter_code
_entity_poly.pdbx_strand_id
1 'polypeptide(L)'
;MPNHCSNRVTFYSDDTTAILKLHKIWMSGIKNDDDSETRQTVFGHFVPEPDWEKIPLAENDVKEYSFSNPRGEVGECPKMIVDEDKPFRSGLRFESTDVMDDRWYNWRVQNWGTKWDCYSLEIDDTDLPHGFEVNFETAWSPPEEVCNAIRDQFDDLSISWFYDEPGCELAGYL
;
A
#
# COMPACT_ATOMS: atom_id res chain seq x y z
N MET A 1 3.49 -16.04 -5.32
CA MET A 1 2.29 -15.32 -4.85
C MET A 1 2.61 -14.83 -3.45
N PRO A 2 2.20 -13.65 -3.02
CA PRO A 2 2.36 -13.26 -1.62
C PRO A 2 1.43 -14.10 -0.75
N ASN A 3 1.81 -14.30 0.51
CA ASN A 3 0.88 -14.75 1.50
C ASN A 3 -0.16 -13.65 1.74
N HIS A 4 -1.38 -14.06 2.04
CA HIS A 4 -2.47 -13.12 2.34
C HIS A 4 -2.57 -12.98 3.86
N CYS A 5 -2.59 -11.74 4.33
CA CYS A 5 -2.90 -11.40 5.70
C CYS A 5 -4.32 -10.84 5.75
N SER A 6 -5.22 -11.59 6.36
CA SER A 6 -6.61 -11.16 6.56
C SER A 6 -6.68 -10.16 7.69
N ASN A 7 -7.43 -9.09 7.49
CA ASN A 7 -7.64 -8.03 8.48
C ASN A 7 -9.13 -7.83 8.71
N ARG A 8 -9.53 -7.76 9.98
CA ARG A 8 -10.88 -7.43 10.41
C ARG A 8 -10.81 -6.28 11.40
N VAL A 9 -11.44 -5.17 11.05
CA VAL A 9 -11.35 -3.93 11.81
C VAL A 9 -12.75 -3.43 12.15
N THR A 10 -12.99 -3.22 13.42
CA THR A 10 -14.21 -2.56 13.90
C THR A 10 -13.84 -1.17 14.40
N PHE A 11 -14.53 -0.17 13.89
CA PHE A 11 -14.43 1.23 14.30
C PHE A 11 -15.68 1.64 15.05
N TYR A 12 -15.52 2.34 16.16
CA TYR A 12 -16.61 2.90 16.92
C TYR A 12 -16.21 4.25 17.52
N SER A 13 -17.15 5.21 17.52
CA SER A 13 -17.02 6.49 18.21
C SER A 13 -18.38 7.10 18.51
N ASP A 14 -18.46 7.88 19.57
CA ASP A 14 -19.61 8.75 19.84
C ASP A 14 -19.63 9.98 18.91
N ASP A 15 -18.48 10.36 18.32
CA ASP A 15 -18.39 11.36 17.26
C ASP A 15 -18.82 10.75 15.92
N THR A 16 -20.09 10.88 15.61
CA THR A 16 -20.66 10.39 14.34
C THR A 16 -20.06 11.06 13.11
N THR A 17 -19.52 12.27 13.24
CA THR A 17 -18.86 12.98 12.12
C THR A 17 -17.54 12.30 11.77
N ALA A 18 -16.77 11.91 12.79
CA ALA A 18 -15.51 11.16 12.60
C ALA A 18 -15.77 9.80 11.93
N ILE A 19 -16.78 9.06 12.40
CA ILE A 19 -17.16 7.78 11.82
C ILE A 19 -17.58 7.92 10.35
N LEU A 20 -18.45 8.87 10.02
CA LEU A 20 -18.90 9.09 8.64
C LEU A 20 -17.75 9.53 7.72
N LYS A 21 -16.82 10.33 8.21
CA LYS A 21 -15.61 10.70 7.46
C LYS A 21 -14.73 9.49 7.20
N LEU A 22 -14.49 8.70 8.22
CA LEU A 22 -13.66 7.48 8.13
C LEU A 22 -14.31 6.44 7.19
N HIS A 23 -15.60 6.19 7.35
CA HIS A 23 -16.38 5.31 6.48
C HIS A 23 -16.27 5.73 5.00
N LYS A 24 -16.39 7.03 4.70
CA LYS A 24 -16.23 7.55 3.34
C LYS A 24 -14.86 7.24 2.74
N ILE A 25 -13.79 7.30 3.54
CA ILE A 25 -12.44 6.95 3.08
C ILE A 25 -12.39 5.48 2.70
N TRP A 26 -12.89 4.59 3.55
CA TRP A 26 -12.92 3.16 3.28
C TRP A 26 -13.79 2.81 2.07
N MET A 27 -14.95 3.44 1.93
CA MET A 27 -15.82 3.27 0.77
C MET A 27 -15.15 3.66 -0.55
N SER A 28 -14.19 4.58 -0.54
CA SER A 28 -13.44 4.94 -1.75
C SER A 28 -12.56 3.80 -2.29
N GLY A 29 -12.26 2.82 -1.46
CA GLY A 29 -11.51 1.61 -1.84
C GLY A 29 -12.36 0.53 -2.53
N ILE A 30 -13.69 0.60 -2.43
CA ILE A 30 -14.58 -0.35 -3.09
C ILE A 30 -14.58 -0.08 -4.60
N LYS A 31 -14.27 -1.11 -5.38
CA LYS A 31 -14.20 -1.01 -6.85
C LYS A 31 -15.60 -0.87 -7.45
N ASN A 32 -15.85 0.22 -8.14
CA ASN A 32 -16.81 0.24 -9.23
C ASN A 32 -16.08 -0.22 -10.51
N ASP A 33 -16.68 -1.10 -11.30
CA ASP A 33 -16.07 -1.73 -12.48
C ASP A 33 -15.63 -0.75 -13.60
N ASP A 34 -15.84 0.55 -13.42
CA ASP A 34 -15.69 1.59 -14.43
C ASP A 34 -14.50 2.56 -14.19
N ASP A 35 -13.61 2.28 -13.22
CA ASP A 35 -12.57 3.25 -12.83
C ASP A 35 -11.17 2.87 -13.32
N SER A 36 -10.82 3.48 -14.44
CA SER A 36 -9.45 3.62 -14.94
C SER A 36 -8.72 4.81 -14.26
N GLU A 37 -7.51 4.57 -13.85
CA GLU A 37 -6.33 5.46 -13.86
C GLU A 37 -6.04 6.42 -12.71
N THR A 38 -6.91 6.88 -11.84
CA THR A 38 -6.51 7.79 -10.74
C THR A 38 -7.05 7.36 -9.38
N ARG A 39 -6.64 6.20 -8.94
CA ARG A 39 -7.09 5.68 -7.67
C ARG A 39 -6.27 6.24 -6.52
N GLN A 40 -6.89 7.10 -5.72
CA GLN A 40 -6.34 7.36 -4.41
C GLN A 40 -6.45 6.06 -3.58
N THR A 41 -5.32 5.53 -3.13
CA THR A 41 -5.26 4.33 -2.31
C THR A 41 -5.92 4.59 -0.96
N VAL A 42 -6.58 3.60 -0.36
CA VAL A 42 -7.19 3.75 0.96
C VAL A 42 -6.13 4.12 1.99
N PHE A 43 -5.00 3.41 2.01
CA PHE A 43 -3.90 3.70 2.91
C PHE A 43 -3.25 5.06 2.64
N GLY A 44 -3.22 5.48 1.38
CA GLY A 44 -2.73 6.79 0.97
C GLY A 44 -3.54 7.98 1.51
N HIS A 45 -4.79 7.76 1.94
CA HIS A 45 -5.56 8.79 2.66
C HIS A 45 -5.01 9.05 4.06
N PHE A 46 -4.47 8.03 4.72
CA PHE A 46 -3.94 8.11 6.08
C PHE A 46 -2.44 8.41 6.08
N VAL A 47 -1.70 7.75 5.20
CA VAL A 47 -0.24 7.89 5.04
C VAL A 47 0.05 8.12 3.56
N PRO A 48 0.06 9.38 3.09
CA PRO A 48 0.25 9.72 1.68
C PRO A 48 1.59 9.27 1.14
N GLU A 49 1.57 8.51 0.05
CA GLU A 49 2.77 8.11 -0.67
C GLU A 49 3.35 9.29 -1.45
N PRO A 50 4.69 9.46 -1.48
CA PRO A 50 5.34 10.45 -2.32
C PRO A 50 5.04 10.24 -3.81
N ASP A 51 4.96 11.33 -4.55
CA ASP A 51 4.89 11.27 -6.00
C ASP A 51 6.29 10.95 -6.55
N TRP A 52 6.52 9.68 -6.81
CA TRP A 52 7.82 9.18 -7.28
C TRP A 52 8.21 9.70 -8.65
N GLU A 53 7.24 10.16 -9.45
CA GLU A 53 7.53 10.75 -10.76
C GLU A 53 8.17 12.13 -10.64
N LYS A 54 7.97 12.81 -9.50
CA LYS A 54 8.56 14.12 -9.21
C LYS A 54 9.87 14.05 -8.44
N ILE A 55 10.22 12.88 -7.91
CA ILE A 55 11.43 12.71 -7.11
C ILE A 55 12.49 12.00 -7.97
N PRO A 56 13.61 12.65 -8.33
CA PRO A 56 14.65 12.00 -9.11
C PRO A 56 15.25 10.82 -8.35
N LEU A 57 15.65 9.78 -9.08
CA LEU A 57 16.41 8.68 -8.51
C LEU A 57 17.82 9.16 -8.13
N ALA A 58 18.25 8.87 -6.91
CA ALA A 58 19.65 9.02 -6.54
C ALA A 58 20.49 7.89 -7.15
N GLU A 59 21.78 8.13 -7.37
CA GLU A 59 22.68 7.08 -7.90
C GLU A 59 22.66 5.80 -7.05
N ASN A 60 22.44 5.92 -5.74
CA ASN A 60 22.38 4.79 -4.80
C ASN A 60 21.05 4.01 -4.86
N ASP A 61 20.01 4.56 -5.48
CA ASP A 61 18.70 3.89 -5.65
C ASP A 61 18.73 2.93 -6.86
N VAL A 62 19.78 3.02 -7.67
CA VAL A 62 19.98 2.13 -8.80
C VAL A 62 20.64 0.86 -8.31
N LYS A 63 19.86 -0.19 -8.12
CA LYS A 63 20.40 -1.51 -7.80
C LYS A 63 21.06 -2.11 -9.03
N GLU A 64 22.28 -2.59 -8.88
CA GLU A 64 22.89 -3.49 -9.85
C GLU A 64 22.10 -4.81 -9.84
N TYR A 65 21.27 -5.03 -10.83
CA TYR A 65 20.62 -6.32 -11.01
C TYR A 65 21.56 -7.25 -11.78
N SER A 66 21.95 -8.36 -11.15
CA SER A 66 22.54 -9.45 -11.90
C SER A 66 21.42 -10.15 -12.70
N PHE A 67 21.43 -9.96 -14.01
CA PHE A 67 20.53 -10.69 -14.90
C PHE A 67 21.01 -12.13 -15.04
N SER A 68 20.23 -13.08 -14.57
CA SER A 68 20.32 -14.44 -15.06
C SER A 68 19.29 -14.61 -16.18
N ASN A 69 19.74 -14.95 -17.38
CA ASN A 69 18.81 -15.38 -18.43
C ASN A 69 18.15 -16.72 -18.01
N PRO A 70 17.09 -17.19 -18.73
CA PRO A 70 16.44 -18.46 -18.40
C PRO A 70 17.37 -19.69 -18.41
N ARG A 71 18.61 -19.56 -18.88
CA ARG A 71 19.64 -20.61 -18.87
C ARG A 71 20.61 -20.50 -17.70
N GLY A 72 20.41 -19.51 -16.80
CA GLY A 72 21.26 -19.33 -15.62
C GLY A 72 22.60 -18.65 -15.90
N GLU A 73 22.85 -18.13 -17.10
CA GLU A 73 24.06 -17.37 -17.44
C GLU A 73 23.92 -15.95 -16.84
N VAL A 74 24.95 -15.51 -16.13
CA VAL A 74 25.02 -14.13 -15.62
C VAL A 74 25.42 -13.22 -16.78
N GLY A 75 24.52 -12.36 -17.23
CA GLY A 75 24.78 -11.34 -18.23
C GLY A 75 25.45 -10.09 -17.65
N GLU A 76 26.01 -9.26 -18.51
CA GLU A 76 26.45 -7.92 -18.12
C GLU A 76 25.25 -7.08 -17.65
N CYS A 77 25.44 -6.27 -16.63
CA CYS A 77 24.41 -5.34 -16.17
C CYS A 77 24.05 -4.39 -17.33
N PRO A 78 22.77 -4.25 -17.69
CA PRO A 78 22.38 -3.32 -18.75
C PRO A 78 22.77 -1.89 -18.37
N LYS A 79 23.23 -1.11 -19.35
CA LYS A 79 23.53 0.30 -19.11
C LYS A 79 22.24 1.08 -18.85
N MET A 80 22.32 1.93 -17.87
CA MET A 80 21.23 2.86 -17.57
C MET A 80 21.20 3.98 -18.61
N ILE A 81 20.03 4.24 -19.16
CA ILE A 81 19.77 5.34 -20.09
C ILE A 81 18.85 6.32 -19.37
N VAL A 82 19.22 7.60 -19.38
CA VAL A 82 18.36 8.69 -18.91
C VAL A 82 17.58 9.23 -20.10
N ASP A 83 16.26 9.20 -20.01
CA ASP A 83 15.39 9.84 -20.98
C ASP A 83 15.33 11.34 -20.68
N GLU A 84 15.84 12.17 -21.60
CA GLU A 84 15.92 13.62 -21.42
C GLU A 84 14.54 14.27 -21.26
N ASP A 85 13.52 13.70 -21.86
CA ASP A 85 12.14 14.18 -21.76
C ASP A 85 11.48 13.82 -20.41
N LYS A 86 12.04 12.84 -19.72
CA LYS A 86 11.52 12.32 -18.43
C LYS A 86 12.67 12.07 -17.47
N PRO A 87 13.27 13.12 -16.92
CA PRO A 87 14.51 13.02 -16.12
C PRO A 87 14.32 12.34 -14.74
N PHE A 88 13.09 12.09 -14.34
CA PHE A 88 12.78 11.40 -13.10
C PHE A 88 12.56 9.90 -13.32
N ARG A 89 11.89 9.22 -12.41
CA ARG A 89 11.66 7.77 -12.43
C ARG A 89 11.34 7.21 -13.82
N SER A 90 10.34 7.80 -14.47
CA SER A 90 9.85 7.30 -15.76
C SER A 90 10.82 7.54 -16.93
N GLY A 91 11.86 8.34 -16.70
CA GLY A 91 12.92 8.61 -17.65
C GLY A 91 14.12 7.68 -17.55
N LEU A 92 14.15 6.80 -16.54
CA LEU A 92 15.26 5.88 -16.34
C LEU A 92 14.94 4.52 -16.95
N ARG A 93 15.81 4.05 -17.82
CA ARG A 93 15.73 2.74 -18.48
C ARG A 93 17.09 2.08 -18.51
N PHE A 94 17.10 0.76 -18.57
CA PHE A 94 18.26 0.01 -19.02
C PHE A 94 18.16 -0.27 -20.52
N GLU A 95 19.26 -0.39 -21.21
CA GLU A 95 19.30 -0.65 -22.66
C GLU A 95 18.45 -1.86 -23.11
N SER A 96 18.22 -2.80 -22.23
CA SER A 96 17.54 -4.06 -22.53
C SER A 96 16.22 -4.29 -21.78
N THR A 97 15.90 -3.48 -20.78
CA THR A 97 14.68 -3.63 -19.97
C THR A 97 14.25 -2.31 -19.36
N ASP A 98 12.95 -2.11 -19.22
CA ASP A 98 12.42 -1.02 -18.40
C ASP A 98 12.79 -1.30 -16.94
N VAL A 99 13.48 -0.37 -16.31
CA VAL A 99 13.76 -0.44 -14.86
C VAL A 99 12.50 -0.04 -14.13
N MET A 100 11.97 -0.96 -13.36
CA MET A 100 10.95 -0.63 -12.41
C MET A 100 11.62 0.03 -11.20
N ASP A 101 11.32 1.31 -10.98
CA ASP A 101 11.63 1.98 -9.74
C ASP A 101 10.94 1.25 -8.59
N ASP A 102 11.69 0.69 -7.67
CA ASP A 102 11.18 -0.08 -6.52
C ASP A 102 11.20 0.70 -5.20
N ARG A 103 11.47 2.02 -5.24
CA ARG A 103 11.45 2.89 -4.04
C ARG A 103 10.11 2.84 -3.34
N TRP A 104 9.01 2.78 -4.11
CA TRP A 104 7.66 2.62 -3.59
C TRP A 104 7.52 1.40 -2.69
N TYR A 105 8.20 0.29 -3.02
CA TYR A 105 8.13 -0.95 -2.26
C TYR A 105 8.69 -0.78 -0.84
N ASN A 106 9.93 -0.28 -0.75
CA ASN A 106 10.59 -0.06 0.54
C ASN A 106 9.82 0.98 1.36
N TRP A 107 9.35 2.04 0.70
CA TRP A 107 8.59 3.09 1.35
C TRP A 107 7.28 2.56 1.94
N ARG A 108 6.49 1.79 1.17
CA ARG A 108 5.22 1.23 1.65
C ARG A 108 5.43 0.24 2.79
N VAL A 109 6.41 -0.63 2.69
CA VAL A 109 6.74 -1.56 3.78
C VAL A 109 7.09 -0.80 5.07
N GLN A 110 7.80 0.31 4.98
CA GLN A 110 8.20 1.12 6.13
C GLN A 110 7.08 2.02 6.67
N ASN A 111 6.21 2.54 5.81
CA ASN A 111 5.23 3.56 6.17
C ASN A 111 3.78 3.06 6.20
N TRP A 112 3.48 1.94 5.57
CA TRP A 112 2.18 1.26 5.68
C TRP A 112 2.25 -0.03 6.50
N GLY A 113 3.43 -0.65 6.61
CA GLY A 113 3.63 -1.98 7.18
C GLY A 113 3.42 -3.12 6.18
N THR A 114 2.96 -2.82 4.98
CA THR A 114 2.70 -3.77 3.88
C THR A 114 3.02 -3.16 2.53
N LYS A 115 3.33 -4.00 1.53
CA LYS A 115 3.77 -3.51 0.22
C LYS A 115 2.65 -2.99 -0.69
N TRP A 116 1.41 -3.42 -0.48
CA TRP A 116 0.26 -3.04 -1.30
C TRP A 116 -0.83 -2.39 -0.45
N ASP A 117 -1.69 -1.63 -1.09
CA ASP A 117 -2.95 -1.18 -0.48
C ASP A 117 -3.85 -2.39 -0.16
N CYS A 118 -4.90 -2.16 0.60
CA CYS A 118 -5.90 -3.18 0.88
C CYS A 118 -6.58 -3.68 -0.39
N TYR A 119 -6.93 -4.95 -0.41
CA TYR A 119 -7.70 -5.59 -1.46
C TYR A 119 -8.72 -6.55 -0.86
N SER A 120 -9.63 -7.10 -1.67
CA SER A 120 -10.77 -7.90 -1.19
C SER A 120 -11.57 -7.17 -0.10
N LEU A 121 -11.80 -5.86 -0.30
CA LEU A 121 -12.40 -4.99 0.68
C LEU A 121 -13.92 -5.21 0.76
N GLU A 122 -14.40 -5.51 1.98
CA GLU A 122 -15.80 -5.61 2.33
C GLU A 122 -16.11 -4.72 3.53
N ILE A 123 -17.23 -4.03 3.51
CA ILE A 123 -17.65 -3.11 4.58
C ILE A 123 -19.04 -3.52 5.06
N ASP A 124 -19.18 -3.69 6.38
CA ASP A 124 -20.47 -3.80 7.07
C ASP A 124 -20.74 -2.47 7.80
N ASP A 125 -21.73 -1.75 7.30
CA ASP A 125 -22.14 -0.43 7.78
C ASP A 125 -23.46 -0.42 8.55
N THR A 126 -23.90 -1.59 9.03
CA THR A 126 -25.17 -1.74 9.75
C THR A 126 -25.24 -0.93 11.04
N ASP A 127 -24.10 -0.62 11.67
CA ASP A 127 -24.02 0.15 12.91
C ASP A 127 -23.81 1.67 12.71
N LEU A 128 -23.88 2.16 11.46
CA LEU A 128 -23.80 3.60 11.21
C LEU A 128 -24.95 4.35 11.91
N PRO A 129 -24.70 5.56 12.42
CA PRO A 129 -23.48 6.38 12.26
C PRO A 129 -22.46 6.23 13.40
N HIS A 130 -22.58 5.26 14.29
CA HIS A 130 -21.70 5.12 15.45
C HIS A 130 -20.51 4.18 15.23
N GLY A 131 -20.62 3.26 14.28
CA GLY A 131 -19.56 2.31 13.96
C GLY A 131 -19.76 1.64 12.62
N PHE A 132 -18.75 0.92 12.18
CA PHE A 132 -18.77 0.03 11.03
C PHE A 132 -17.61 -0.98 11.13
N GLU A 133 -17.72 -2.08 10.40
CA GLU A 133 -16.67 -3.08 10.29
C GLU A 133 -16.11 -3.11 8.87
N VAL A 134 -14.81 -3.35 8.77
CA VAL A 134 -14.10 -3.49 7.50
C VAL A 134 -13.32 -4.80 7.50
N ASN A 135 -13.53 -5.61 6.48
CA ASN A 135 -12.76 -6.81 6.22
C ASN A 135 -11.96 -6.62 4.94
N PHE A 136 -10.68 -6.92 4.96
CA PHE A 136 -9.81 -6.79 3.79
C PHE A 136 -8.56 -7.66 3.92
N GLU A 137 -7.83 -7.77 2.83
CA GLU A 137 -6.57 -8.48 2.78
C GLU A 137 -5.41 -7.52 2.51
N THR A 138 -4.25 -7.85 3.06
CA THR A 138 -2.96 -7.22 2.78
C THR A 138 -1.90 -8.26 2.41
N ALA A 139 -0.79 -7.81 1.87
CA ALA A 139 0.28 -8.69 1.43
C ALA A 139 1.30 -8.90 2.56
N TRP A 140 1.42 -10.13 3.07
CA TRP A 140 2.40 -10.61 4.05
C TRP A 140 2.18 -10.20 5.50
N SER A 141 1.75 -8.97 5.75
CA SER A 141 1.71 -8.37 7.09
C SER A 141 0.53 -7.42 7.23
N PRO A 142 0.02 -7.20 8.47
CA PRO A 142 -0.97 -6.18 8.71
C PRO A 142 -0.37 -4.77 8.54
N PRO A 143 -1.20 -3.75 8.21
CA PRO A 143 -0.74 -2.39 7.99
C PRO A 143 -0.66 -1.61 9.32
N GLU A 144 0.30 -1.94 10.17
CA GLU A 144 0.44 -1.39 11.53
C GLU A 144 0.58 0.13 11.53
N GLU A 145 1.40 0.68 10.61
CA GLU A 145 1.63 2.12 10.54
C GLU A 145 0.39 2.88 10.06
N VAL A 146 -0.45 2.27 9.23
CA VAL A 146 -1.75 2.83 8.85
C VAL A 146 -2.70 2.84 10.04
N CYS A 147 -2.72 1.78 10.85
CA CYS A 147 -3.51 1.72 12.07
C CYS A 147 -3.09 2.85 13.05
N ASN A 148 -1.79 3.05 13.23
CA ASN A 148 -1.25 4.12 14.06
C ASN A 148 -1.65 5.51 13.52
N ALA A 149 -1.53 5.72 12.21
CA ALA A 149 -1.93 6.99 11.57
C ALA A 149 -3.43 7.27 11.70
N ILE A 150 -4.29 6.25 11.69
CA ILE A 150 -5.73 6.42 11.95
C ILE A 150 -5.95 6.86 13.39
N ARG A 151 -5.28 6.23 14.37
CA ARG A 151 -5.37 6.62 15.80
C ARG A 151 -4.93 8.06 16.01
N ASP A 152 -3.87 8.49 15.35
CA ASP A 152 -3.34 9.85 15.46
C ASP A 152 -4.24 10.91 14.80
N GLN A 153 -5.03 10.54 13.80
CA GLN A 153 -5.90 11.46 13.06
C GLN A 153 -7.31 11.57 13.62
N PHE A 154 -7.75 10.58 14.40
CA PHE A 154 -9.10 10.51 14.97
C PHE A 154 -9.02 10.29 16.47
N ASP A 155 -9.11 11.40 17.22
CA ASP A 155 -9.25 11.33 18.66
C ASP A 155 -10.56 10.63 19.04
N ASP A 156 -10.59 9.94 20.17
CA ASP A 156 -11.77 9.23 20.70
C ASP A 156 -12.34 8.10 19.80
N LEU A 157 -11.55 7.62 18.83
CA LEU A 157 -11.89 6.47 18.01
C LEU A 157 -11.49 5.18 18.71
N SER A 158 -12.46 4.31 18.97
CA SER A 158 -12.19 2.92 19.37
C SER A 158 -11.92 2.08 18.13
N ILE A 159 -10.76 1.44 18.08
CA ILE A 159 -10.33 0.56 17.00
C ILE A 159 -10.05 -0.82 17.57
N SER A 160 -10.77 -1.83 17.08
CA SER A 160 -10.45 -3.24 17.29
C SER A 160 -9.97 -3.81 15.96
N TRP A 161 -8.68 -4.04 15.83
CA TRP A 161 -8.07 -4.52 14.59
C TRP A 161 -7.44 -5.88 14.82
N PHE A 162 -8.09 -6.92 14.36
CA PHE A 162 -7.57 -8.28 14.35
C PHE A 162 -6.96 -8.61 12.99
N TYR A 163 -5.81 -9.30 13.00
CA TYR A 163 -5.19 -9.81 11.79
C TYR A 163 -4.83 -11.28 11.92
N ASP A 164 -4.81 -11.99 10.78
CA ASP A 164 -4.41 -13.39 10.66
C ASP A 164 -3.61 -13.61 9.36
N GLU A 165 -2.38 -14.08 9.50
CA GLU A 165 -1.49 -14.47 8.41
C GLU A 165 -1.11 -15.95 8.58
N PRO A 166 -1.89 -16.89 7.98
CA PRO A 166 -1.73 -18.32 8.21
C PRO A 166 -0.41 -18.89 7.67
N GLY A 167 0.19 -18.24 6.65
CA GLY A 167 1.43 -18.73 6.04
C GLY A 167 2.65 -18.60 6.96
N CYS A 168 2.63 -17.62 7.88
CA CYS A 168 3.65 -17.45 8.90
C CYS A 168 3.18 -17.84 10.30
N GLU A 169 1.97 -18.40 10.43
CA GLU A 169 1.35 -18.77 11.71
C GLU A 169 1.26 -17.57 12.69
N LEU A 170 0.96 -16.38 12.15
CA LEU A 170 0.84 -15.14 12.92
C LEU A 170 -0.61 -14.69 12.97
N ALA A 171 -1.10 -14.42 14.16
CA ALA A 171 -2.38 -13.75 14.38
C ALA A 171 -2.33 -12.89 15.63
N GLY A 172 -3.07 -11.80 15.65
CA GLY A 172 -3.07 -10.89 16.80
C GLY A 172 -3.96 -9.67 16.61
N TYR A 173 -3.77 -8.71 17.52
CA TYR A 173 -4.41 -7.40 17.46
C TYR A 173 -3.34 -6.32 17.34
N LEU A 174 -3.62 -5.30 16.52
CA LEU A 174 -2.85 -4.06 16.44
C LEU A 174 -3.28 -3.09 17.55
#